data_d33270f0ef4a776ce8e3b3efc1a7a298
#
_entry.id   d33270f0ef4a776ce8e3b3efc1a7a298
#
_cell.length_a   1.000
_cell.length_b   1.000
_cell.length_c   1.000
_cell.angle_alpha   90.00
_cell.angle_beta   90.00
_cell.angle_gamma   90.00
#
_symmetry.space_group_name_H-M   'P 1'
#
loop_
_entity.id
_entity.type
_entity.pdbx_description
1 polymer ?
#
loop_
_entity_poly.entity_id
_entity_poly.type
_entity_poly.pdbx_seq_one_letter_code
_entity_poly.pdbx_strand_id
1 'polypeptide(L)'
;MSENPSMCADRKAAPEILGKVMVLGLGTTGRAVCDYLLTQQERLEVFCVYAGASSEDARAFAATLEAAGAQVFFDTIEVSGSFDLCIASPGISQFSDFYQNAAAHAKEVISEFEFAWRESAADSTWITITGTNGKTTTTALCAHLLRSGGWRAQAVGNIGDTCIEAVSKGETDYYVAEVSSYQLASTKDLAPDVA
;
A
#
# COMPACT_ATOMS: atom_id res chain seq x y z
N MET A 1 -11.11 27.97 -13.94
CA MET A 1 -10.47 26.69 -13.64
C MET A 1 -8.99 27.00 -13.61
N SER A 2 -8.42 27.18 -12.43
CA SER A 2 -6.98 27.40 -12.26
C SER A 2 -6.34 26.00 -12.25
N GLU A 3 -5.44 25.76 -13.20
CA GLU A 3 -4.55 24.61 -13.18
C GLU A 3 -3.79 24.66 -11.85
N ASN A 4 -4.00 23.65 -11.02
CA ASN A 4 -3.23 23.47 -9.80
C ASN A 4 -1.87 22.90 -10.25
N PRO A 5 -0.76 23.64 -10.15
CA PRO A 5 0.52 23.04 -10.50
C PRO A 5 0.79 21.94 -9.49
N SER A 6 0.88 20.69 -9.95
CA SER A 6 1.38 19.59 -9.15
C SER A 6 2.69 20.02 -8.52
N MET A 7 2.74 20.18 -7.19
CA MET A 7 3.92 20.64 -6.48
C MET A 7 5.05 19.59 -6.44
N CYS A 8 4.77 18.34 -6.86
CA CYS A 8 5.75 17.26 -6.95
C CYS A 8 6.00 16.90 -8.42
N ALA A 9 6.85 17.69 -9.09
CA ALA A 9 7.28 17.41 -10.47
C ALA A 9 8.06 16.09 -10.65
N ASP A 10 8.51 15.46 -9.57
CA ASP A 10 9.38 14.26 -9.56
C ASP A 10 8.75 13.07 -8.83
N ARG A 11 7.43 12.93 -8.85
CA ARG A 11 6.76 11.79 -8.23
C ARG A 11 7.19 10.50 -8.92
N LYS A 12 7.71 9.54 -8.14
CA LYS A 12 8.02 8.21 -8.63
C LYS A 12 6.72 7.41 -8.81
N ALA A 13 6.23 7.35 -10.03
CA ALA A 13 5.12 6.48 -10.39
C ALA A 13 5.53 5.01 -10.33
N ALA A 14 4.54 4.12 -10.13
CA ALA A 14 4.77 2.70 -10.27
C ALA A 14 5.18 2.34 -11.71
N PRO A 15 6.07 1.36 -11.90
CA PRO A 15 6.47 0.93 -13.22
C PRO A 15 5.31 0.29 -13.98
N GLU A 16 5.31 0.39 -15.29
CA GLU A 16 4.30 -0.23 -16.16
C GLU A 16 4.26 -1.76 -15.98
N ILE A 17 5.41 -2.39 -15.78
CA ILE A 17 5.55 -3.81 -15.43
C ILE A 17 6.08 -3.90 -14.00
N LEU A 18 5.34 -4.56 -13.12
CA LEU A 18 5.73 -4.79 -11.73
C LEU A 18 6.71 -5.97 -11.59
N GLY A 19 6.66 -6.93 -12.52
CA GLY A 19 7.54 -8.09 -12.54
C GLY A 19 7.18 -9.13 -11.46
N LYS A 20 8.18 -9.55 -10.68
CA LYS A 20 8.00 -10.54 -9.60
C LYS A 20 7.66 -9.82 -8.30
N VAL A 21 6.41 -9.94 -7.87
CA VAL A 21 5.89 -9.23 -6.69
C VAL A 21 5.67 -10.19 -5.54
N MET A 22 6.10 -9.76 -4.36
CA MET A 22 5.83 -10.43 -3.09
C MET A 22 5.01 -9.52 -2.19
N VAL A 23 3.94 -10.05 -1.60
CA VAL A 23 3.19 -9.39 -0.52
C VAL A 23 3.58 -10.05 0.80
N LEU A 24 3.97 -9.25 1.78
CA LEU A 24 4.37 -9.70 3.09
C LEU A 24 3.29 -9.40 4.13
N GLY A 25 2.64 -10.46 4.63
CA GLY A 25 1.50 -10.41 5.54
C GLY A 25 0.15 -10.40 4.83
N LEU A 26 -0.83 -11.14 5.38
CA LEU A 26 -2.18 -11.28 4.84
C LEU A 26 -3.26 -10.77 5.81
N GLY A 27 -2.93 -9.71 6.55
CA GLY A 27 -3.90 -8.90 7.32
C GLY A 27 -4.73 -8.00 6.40
N THR A 28 -5.53 -7.09 6.96
CA THR A 28 -6.42 -6.18 6.20
C THR A 28 -5.67 -5.49 5.05
N THR A 29 -4.55 -4.87 5.33
CA THR A 29 -3.74 -4.15 4.33
C THR A 29 -3.17 -5.08 3.26
N GLY A 30 -2.64 -6.25 3.66
CA GLY A 30 -2.09 -7.21 2.70
C GLY A 30 -3.16 -7.79 1.76
N ARG A 31 -4.38 -8.02 2.27
CA ARG A 31 -5.53 -8.44 1.44
C ARG A 31 -5.90 -7.38 0.42
N ALA A 32 -5.99 -6.13 0.84
CA ALA A 32 -6.28 -5.01 -0.07
C ALA A 32 -5.24 -4.90 -1.20
N VAL A 33 -3.95 -5.08 -0.87
CA VAL A 33 -2.89 -5.14 -1.89
C VAL A 33 -3.08 -6.34 -2.81
N CYS A 34 -3.41 -7.52 -2.27
CA CYS A 34 -3.67 -8.70 -3.09
C CYS A 34 -4.86 -8.50 -4.03
N ASP A 35 -5.97 -7.98 -3.53
CA ASP A 35 -7.17 -7.68 -4.34
C ASP A 35 -6.83 -6.70 -5.49
N TYR A 36 -6.04 -5.66 -5.21
CA TYR A 36 -5.56 -4.75 -6.24
C TYR A 36 -4.68 -5.46 -7.27
N LEU A 37 -3.69 -6.24 -6.83
CA LEU A 37 -2.78 -6.97 -7.73
C LEU A 37 -3.52 -7.98 -8.62
N LEU A 38 -4.62 -8.56 -8.14
CA LEU A 38 -5.48 -9.41 -8.98
C LEU A 38 -6.11 -8.66 -10.16
N THR A 39 -6.30 -7.35 -10.05
CA THR A 39 -6.76 -6.52 -11.18
C THR A 39 -5.64 -6.13 -12.14
N GLN A 40 -4.38 -6.37 -11.75
CA GLN A 40 -3.17 -5.96 -12.47
C GLN A 40 -2.35 -7.15 -12.99
N GLN A 41 -2.97 -8.30 -13.23
CA GLN A 41 -2.28 -9.56 -13.55
C GLN A 41 -1.34 -9.46 -14.76
N GLU A 42 -1.68 -8.65 -15.76
CA GLU A 42 -0.86 -8.40 -16.95
C GLU A 42 0.49 -7.72 -16.65
N ARG A 43 0.60 -7.07 -15.48
CA ARG A 43 1.83 -6.40 -15.01
C ARG A 43 2.72 -7.32 -14.17
N LEU A 44 2.26 -8.55 -13.87
CA LEU A 44 2.91 -9.47 -12.96
C LEU A 44 3.54 -10.64 -13.72
N GLU A 45 4.81 -10.92 -13.47
CA GLU A 45 5.49 -12.16 -13.90
C GLU A 45 5.27 -13.28 -12.87
N VAL A 46 5.40 -12.94 -11.58
CA VAL A 46 5.19 -13.83 -10.44
C VAL A 46 4.47 -13.07 -9.35
N PHE A 47 3.47 -13.71 -8.76
CA PHE A 47 2.76 -13.18 -7.59
C PHE A 47 2.84 -14.18 -6.44
N CYS A 48 3.57 -13.79 -5.38
CA CYS A 48 3.72 -14.58 -4.16
C CYS A 48 3.19 -13.82 -2.95
N VAL A 49 2.63 -14.55 -1.99
CA VAL A 49 2.16 -14.01 -0.71
C VAL A 49 2.77 -14.83 0.43
N TYR A 50 3.54 -14.18 1.27
CA TYR A 50 4.02 -14.75 2.53
C TYR A 50 3.10 -14.23 3.64
N ALA A 51 2.10 -15.06 3.98
CA ALA A 51 0.92 -14.63 4.75
C ALA A 51 1.19 -14.46 6.26
N GLY A 52 2.24 -15.09 6.78
CA GLY A 52 2.49 -15.19 8.21
C GLY A 52 1.71 -16.36 8.83
N ALA A 53 1.18 -16.16 10.05
CA ALA A 53 0.43 -17.22 10.74
C ALA A 53 -0.87 -17.58 10.03
N SER A 54 -1.17 -18.87 9.94
CA SER A 54 -2.39 -19.36 9.32
C SER A 54 -3.61 -19.19 10.23
N SER A 55 -4.75 -18.87 9.59
CA SER A 55 -6.09 -18.94 10.18
C SER A 55 -7.06 -19.46 9.14
N GLU A 56 -8.24 -19.93 9.58
CA GLU A 56 -9.27 -20.42 8.66
C GLU A 56 -9.67 -19.36 7.63
N ASP A 57 -9.91 -18.13 8.09
CA ASP A 57 -10.26 -16.99 7.27
C ASP A 57 -9.12 -16.60 6.29
N ALA A 58 -7.86 -16.60 6.75
CA ALA A 58 -6.71 -16.33 5.88
C ALA A 58 -6.54 -17.42 4.80
N ARG A 59 -6.77 -18.69 5.14
CA ARG A 59 -6.70 -19.80 4.18
C ARG A 59 -7.84 -19.76 3.18
N ALA A 60 -9.06 -19.38 3.60
CA ALA A 60 -10.18 -19.20 2.69
C ALA A 60 -9.89 -18.10 1.66
N PHE A 61 -9.31 -16.98 2.09
CA PHE A 61 -8.89 -15.91 1.19
C PHE A 61 -7.74 -16.35 0.27
N ALA A 62 -6.75 -17.06 0.82
CA ALA A 62 -5.62 -17.58 0.03
C ALA A 62 -6.08 -18.50 -1.11
N ALA A 63 -7.11 -19.30 -0.91
CA ALA A 63 -7.66 -20.16 -1.97
C ALA A 63 -8.15 -19.36 -3.19
N THR A 64 -8.65 -18.14 -2.99
CA THR A 64 -9.04 -17.24 -4.10
C THR A 64 -7.82 -16.71 -4.85
N LEU A 65 -6.73 -16.41 -4.14
CA LEU A 65 -5.47 -15.98 -4.73
C LEU A 65 -4.81 -17.10 -5.54
N GLU A 66 -4.78 -18.31 -4.98
CA GLU A 66 -4.21 -19.50 -5.63
C GLU A 66 -4.99 -19.88 -6.90
N ALA A 67 -6.33 -19.77 -6.86
CA ALA A 67 -7.17 -19.97 -8.03
C ALA A 67 -6.89 -18.96 -9.16
N ALA A 68 -6.37 -17.78 -8.81
CA ALA A 68 -5.94 -16.76 -9.75
C ALA A 68 -4.45 -16.87 -10.13
N GLY A 69 -3.73 -17.91 -9.67
CA GLY A 69 -2.35 -18.18 -10.04
C GLY A 69 -1.28 -17.64 -9.08
N ALA A 70 -1.67 -17.06 -7.95
CA ALA A 70 -0.72 -16.65 -6.92
C ALA A 70 -0.18 -17.87 -6.14
N GLN A 71 1.01 -17.71 -5.56
CA GLN A 71 1.57 -18.69 -4.63
C GLN A 71 1.45 -18.15 -3.20
N VAL A 72 0.82 -18.90 -2.29
CA VAL A 72 0.61 -18.44 -0.91
C VAL A 72 1.31 -19.38 0.09
N PHE A 73 2.12 -18.77 0.95
CA PHE A 73 2.90 -19.47 1.97
C PHE A 73 2.47 -19.03 3.37
N PHE A 74 2.19 -20.01 4.24
CA PHE A 74 1.82 -19.80 5.63
C PHE A 74 2.87 -20.41 6.57
N ASP A 75 2.89 -19.92 7.80
CA ASP A 75 3.64 -20.51 8.92
C ASP A 75 5.16 -20.67 8.62
N THR A 76 5.69 -19.81 7.74
CA THR A 76 7.11 -19.76 7.41
C THR A 76 7.64 -18.33 7.45
N ILE A 77 8.88 -18.18 7.86
CA ILE A 77 9.64 -16.94 7.75
C ILE A 77 10.67 -17.00 6.62
N GLU A 78 10.87 -18.18 6.04
CA GLU A 78 11.83 -18.40 4.97
C GLU A 78 11.19 -18.00 3.64
N VAL A 79 11.84 -17.08 2.95
CA VAL A 79 11.48 -16.66 1.60
C VAL A 79 12.41 -17.34 0.60
N SER A 80 11.89 -17.79 -0.52
CA SER A 80 12.67 -18.40 -1.60
C SER A 80 12.43 -17.70 -2.93
N GLY A 81 13.46 -17.68 -3.78
CA GLY A 81 13.39 -16.97 -5.06
C GLY A 81 13.96 -15.55 -4.98
N SER A 82 13.66 -14.76 -6.00
CA SER A 82 14.02 -13.33 -6.05
C SER A 82 12.87 -12.52 -6.61
N PHE A 83 12.61 -11.37 -6.01
CA PHE A 83 11.49 -10.50 -6.33
C PHE A 83 11.96 -9.11 -6.74
N ASP A 84 11.23 -8.47 -7.63
CA ASP A 84 11.47 -7.09 -8.02
C ASP A 84 10.93 -6.13 -6.96
N LEU A 85 9.76 -6.47 -6.38
CA LEU A 85 9.08 -5.66 -5.39
C LEU A 85 8.52 -6.54 -4.26
N CYS A 86 8.73 -6.10 -3.01
CA CYS A 86 8.04 -6.60 -1.84
C CYS A 86 7.16 -5.48 -1.26
N ILE A 87 5.87 -5.74 -1.10
CA ILE A 87 4.92 -4.83 -0.46
C ILE A 87 4.65 -5.36 0.94
N ALA A 88 5.14 -4.65 1.95
CA ALA A 88 5.07 -5.09 3.35
C ALA A 88 3.86 -4.50 4.08
N SER A 89 3.13 -5.36 4.80
CA SER A 89 2.07 -4.93 5.70
C SER A 89 2.64 -4.17 6.91
N PRO A 90 1.99 -3.08 7.37
CA PRO A 90 2.50 -2.22 8.44
C PRO A 90 2.61 -2.92 9.81
N GLY A 91 1.90 -4.03 10.01
CA GLY A 91 1.97 -4.83 11.23
C GLY A 91 3.24 -5.68 11.36
N ILE A 92 4.06 -5.76 10.32
CA ILE A 92 5.31 -6.54 10.33
C ILE A 92 6.47 -5.60 10.58
N SER A 93 7.14 -5.79 11.72
CA SER A 93 8.30 -4.97 12.09
C SER A 93 9.45 -5.17 11.10
N GLN A 94 10.05 -4.08 10.64
CA GLN A 94 11.26 -4.12 9.82
C GLN A 94 12.46 -4.81 10.51
N PHE A 95 12.42 -4.96 11.83
CA PHE A 95 13.45 -5.63 12.61
C PHE A 95 13.17 -7.11 12.84
N SER A 96 12.03 -7.64 12.36
CA SER A 96 11.72 -9.07 12.49
C SER A 96 12.51 -9.90 11.47
N ASP A 97 12.85 -11.13 11.84
CA ASP A 97 13.53 -12.07 10.94
C ASP A 97 12.70 -12.30 9.66
N PHE A 98 11.38 -12.29 9.78
CA PHE A 98 10.46 -12.43 8.65
C PHE A 98 10.62 -11.29 7.63
N TYR A 99 10.64 -10.04 8.11
CA TYR A 99 10.86 -8.88 7.22
C TYR A 99 12.27 -8.88 6.63
N GLN A 100 13.29 -9.16 7.44
CA GLN A 100 14.68 -9.17 6.99
C GLN A 100 14.94 -10.26 5.95
N ASN A 101 14.34 -11.43 6.13
CA ASN A 101 14.41 -12.52 5.16
C ASN A 101 13.74 -12.10 3.83
N ALA A 102 12.54 -11.53 3.89
CA ALA A 102 11.86 -11.00 2.70
C ALA A 102 12.69 -9.91 1.99
N ALA A 103 13.27 -8.99 2.77
CA ALA A 103 14.10 -7.91 2.23
C ALA A 103 15.38 -8.42 1.53
N ALA A 104 15.94 -9.52 2.01
CA ALA A 104 17.11 -10.15 1.37
C ALA A 104 16.77 -10.77 -0.01
N HIS A 105 15.51 -11.04 -0.28
CA HIS A 105 15.02 -11.67 -1.51
C HIS A 105 14.33 -10.69 -2.47
N ALA A 106 14.19 -9.41 -2.12
CA ALA A 106 13.55 -8.39 -2.95
C ALA A 106 14.52 -7.27 -3.30
N LYS A 107 14.47 -6.77 -4.55
CA LYS A 107 15.23 -5.58 -4.96
C LYS A 107 14.77 -4.34 -4.23
N GLU A 108 13.47 -4.26 -3.97
CA GLU A 108 12.85 -3.15 -3.27
C GLU A 108 11.77 -3.67 -2.29
N VAL A 109 11.75 -3.09 -1.09
CA VAL A 109 10.68 -3.30 -0.11
C VAL A 109 10.06 -1.95 0.20
N ILE A 110 8.74 -1.84 0.05
CA ILE A 110 7.97 -0.63 0.34
C ILE A 110 6.73 -0.95 1.17
N SER A 111 6.18 0.05 1.82
CA SER A 111 4.88 -0.06 2.48
C SER A 111 3.74 -0.04 1.46
N GLU A 112 2.56 -0.55 1.87
CA GLU A 112 1.33 -0.40 1.08
C GLU A 112 1.00 1.08 0.80
N PHE A 113 1.27 1.96 1.77
CA PHE A 113 1.06 3.39 1.61
C PHE A 113 1.89 3.96 0.45
N GLU A 114 3.19 3.65 0.39
CA GLU A 114 4.02 4.10 -0.72
C GLU A 114 3.61 3.43 -2.04
N PHE A 115 3.23 2.16 -2.02
CA PHE A 115 2.73 1.46 -3.19
C PHE A 115 1.48 2.16 -3.75
N ALA A 116 0.49 2.45 -2.90
CA ALA A 116 -0.71 3.18 -3.29
C ALA A 116 -0.41 4.59 -3.83
N TRP A 117 0.54 5.29 -3.21
CA TRP A 117 0.99 6.60 -3.69
C TRP A 117 1.59 6.52 -5.11
N ARG A 118 2.40 5.49 -5.38
CA ARG A 118 2.99 5.27 -6.70
C ARG A 118 1.96 4.88 -7.76
N GLU A 119 0.92 4.11 -7.37
CA GLU A 119 -0.14 3.63 -8.26
C GLU A 119 -1.24 4.67 -8.50
N SER A 120 -1.37 5.70 -7.66
CA SER A 120 -2.40 6.71 -7.84
C SER A 120 -2.12 7.62 -9.04
N ALA A 121 -3.17 8.24 -9.59
CA ALA A 121 -3.07 9.13 -10.74
C ALA A 121 -2.05 10.26 -10.50
N ALA A 122 -1.33 10.67 -11.53
CA ALA A 122 -0.23 11.64 -11.42
C ALA A 122 -0.68 13.03 -10.92
N ASP A 123 -1.95 13.36 -11.13
CA ASP A 123 -2.57 14.61 -10.69
C ASP A 123 -3.26 14.52 -9.33
N SER A 124 -3.20 13.35 -8.67
CA SER A 124 -3.70 13.19 -7.31
C SER A 124 -2.84 13.94 -6.30
N THR A 125 -3.48 14.53 -5.31
CA THR A 125 -2.81 15.22 -4.19
C THR A 125 -2.82 14.35 -2.94
N TRP A 126 -1.67 14.16 -2.32
CA TRP A 126 -1.48 13.42 -1.09
C TRP A 126 -1.14 14.32 0.08
N ILE A 127 -2.00 14.31 1.10
CA ILE A 127 -1.82 15.01 2.38
C ILE A 127 -1.58 13.96 3.44
N THR A 128 -0.38 13.94 4.02
CA THR A 128 0.02 12.92 4.99
C THR A 128 -0.02 13.47 6.40
N ILE A 129 -0.71 12.80 7.30
CA ILE A 129 -0.86 13.20 8.69
C ILE A 129 -0.29 12.11 9.60
N THR A 130 0.73 12.49 10.35
CA THR A 130 1.34 11.65 11.38
C THR A 130 1.46 12.42 12.70
N GLY A 131 1.86 11.75 13.77
CA GLY A 131 2.04 12.35 15.09
C GLY A 131 1.64 11.40 16.21
N THR A 132 1.89 11.80 17.46
CA THR A 132 1.58 10.99 18.65
C THR A 132 0.08 10.95 18.94
N ASN A 133 -0.60 12.10 18.88
CA ASN A 133 -2.03 12.26 19.20
C ASN A 133 -2.73 13.08 18.10
N GLY A 134 -4.06 12.93 17.99
CA GLY A 134 -4.90 13.75 17.13
C GLY A 134 -4.88 13.40 15.65
N LYS A 135 -4.08 12.44 15.21
CA LYS A 135 -3.98 12.02 13.80
C LYS A 135 -5.35 11.79 13.17
N THR A 136 -6.12 10.88 13.74
CA THR A 136 -7.44 10.46 13.23
C THR A 136 -8.41 11.64 13.10
N THR A 137 -8.47 12.50 14.13
CA THR A 137 -9.33 13.68 14.14
C THR A 137 -8.90 14.68 13.07
N THR A 138 -7.59 14.93 12.95
CA THR A 138 -7.03 15.87 11.96
C THR A 138 -7.25 15.36 10.54
N THR A 139 -7.02 14.06 10.30
CA THR A 139 -7.26 13.41 9.00
C THR A 139 -8.73 13.50 8.59
N ALA A 140 -9.63 13.13 9.50
CA ALA A 140 -11.07 13.20 9.25
C ALA A 140 -11.54 14.64 8.99
N LEU A 141 -11.07 15.60 9.78
CA LEU A 141 -11.39 17.02 9.62
C LEU A 141 -10.88 17.57 8.30
N CYS A 142 -9.64 17.30 7.95
CA CYS A 142 -9.04 17.75 6.68
C CYS A 142 -9.84 17.21 5.48
N ALA A 143 -10.11 15.92 5.45
CA ALA A 143 -10.94 15.32 4.39
C ALA A 143 -12.36 15.90 4.35
N HIS A 144 -12.95 16.18 5.52
CA HIS A 144 -14.27 16.82 5.61
C HIS A 144 -14.27 18.24 5.02
N LEU A 145 -13.27 19.06 5.36
CA LEU A 145 -13.16 20.43 4.86
C LEU A 145 -12.97 20.46 3.34
N LEU A 146 -12.12 19.59 2.81
CA LEU A 146 -11.93 19.47 1.35
C LEU A 146 -13.25 19.08 0.66
N ARG A 147 -13.99 18.10 1.16
CA ARG A 147 -15.31 17.72 0.62
C ARG A 147 -16.32 18.86 0.71
N SER A 148 -16.32 19.60 1.81
CA SER A 148 -17.19 20.77 1.98
C SER A 148 -16.84 21.91 1.00
N GLY A 149 -15.58 21.97 0.54
CA GLY A 149 -15.12 22.84 -0.53
C GLY A 149 -15.41 22.35 -1.95
N GLY A 150 -16.06 21.17 -2.09
CA GLY A 150 -16.43 20.58 -3.39
C GLY A 150 -15.36 19.67 -4.02
N TRP A 151 -14.30 19.33 -3.27
CA TRP A 151 -13.23 18.46 -3.76
C TRP A 151 -13.55 16.98 -3.51
N ARG A 152 -13.13 16.10 -4.43
CA ARG A 152 -13.20 14.64 -4.22
C ARG A 152 -12.08 14.22 -3.29
N ALA A 153 -12.32 14.23 -1.98
CA ALA A 153 -11.34 13.96 -0.94
C ALA A 153 -11.75 12.77 -0.06
N GLN A 154 -10.79 11.93 0.30
CA GLN A 154 -11.01 10.77 1.15
C GLN A 154 -9.95 10.66 2.25
N ALA A 155 -10.39 10.34 3.47
CA ALA A 155 -9.51 9.92 4.55
C ALA A 155 -9.16 8.46 4.36
N VAL A 156 -7.86 8.12 4.40
CA VAL A 156 -7.33 6.78 4.07
C VAL A 156 -6.22 6.35 5.04
N GLY A 157 -5.84 5.10 4.98
CA GLY A 157 -4.71 4.55 5.73
C GLY A 157 -5.11 3.90 7.04
N ASN A 158 -4.69 4.43 8.19
CA ASN A 158 -5.11 3.89 9.49
C ASN A 158 -6.56 4.26 9.86
N ILE A 159 -7.28 4.94 8.99
CA ILE A 159 -8.67 5.35 9.12
C ILE A 159 -9.37 5.16 7.77
N GLY A 160 -10.60 4.65 7.80
CA GLY A 160 -11.37 4.42 6.57
C GLY A 160 -10.83 3.26 5.74
N ASP A 161 -10.79 3.44 4.43
CA ASP A 161 -10.21 2.46 3.50
C ASP A 161 -8.68 2.44 3.62
N THR A 162 -8.06 1.33 3.24
CA THR A 162 -6.61 1.31 2.99
C THR A 162 -6.27 2.25 1.83
N CYS A 163 -5.03 2.69 1.74
CA CYS A 163 -4.65 3.62 0.68
C CYS A 163 -4.85 2.99 -0.71
N ILE A 164 -4.50 1.72 -0.86
CA ILE A 164 -4.61 1.03 -2.16
C ILE A 164 -6.07 0.75 -2.55
N GLU A 165 -6.98 0.48 -1.58
CA GLU A 165 -8.42 0.38 -1.87
C GLU A 165 -8.98 1.69 -2.42
N ALA A 166 -8.63 2.81 -1.82
CA ALA A 166 -9.07 4.11 -2.28
C ALA A 166 -8.53 4.45 -3.68
N VAL A 167 -7.27 4.10 -3.96
CA VAL A 167 -6.66 4.25 -5.28
C VAL A 167 -7.35 3.37 -6.32
N SER A 168 -7.63 2.11 -5.96
CA SER A 168 -8.32 1.16 -6.85
C SER A 168 -9.70 1.63 -7.30
N LYS A 169 -10.42 2.37 -6.46
CA LYS A 169 -11.74 2.93 -6.79
C LYS A 169 -11.67 4.08 -7.80
N GLY A 170 -10.55 4.81 -7.87
CA GLY A 170 -10.33 5.89 -8.85
C GLY A 170 -11.27 7.11 -8.69
N GLU A 171 -11.89 7.27 -7.52
CA GLU A 171 -12.92 8.28 -7.27
C GLU A 171 -12.39 9.51 -6.52
N THR A 172 -11.09 9.54 -6.18
CA THR A 172 -10.49 10.49 -5.25
C THR A 172 -9.38 11.29 -5.91
N ASP A 173 -9.42 12.62 -5.76
CA ASP A 173 -8.32 13.52 -6.17
C ASP A 173 -7.39 13.85 -5.00
N TYR A 174 -7.94 13.93 -3.77
CA TYR A 174 -7.23 14.31 -2.55
C TYR A 174 -7.25 13.15 -1.55
N TYR A 175 -6.12 12.48 -1.39
CA TYR A 175 -5.93 11.44 -0.40
C TYR A 175 -5.39 12.06 0.89
N VAL A 176 -6.18 12.05 1.96
CA VAL A 176 -5.75 12.50 3.28
C VAL A 176 -5.38 11.27 4.10
N ALA A 177 -4.10 10.96 4.14
CA ALA A 177 -3.59 9.71 4.69
C ALA A 177 -3.17 9.84 6.15
N GLU A 178 -3.82 9.06 7.03
CA GLU A 178 -3.31 8.83 8.38
C GLU A 178 -2.23 7.76 8.34
N VAL A 179 -1.00 8.12 8.74
CA VAL A 179 0.16 7.24 8.66
C VAL A 179 0.82 7.07 10.02
N SER A 180 1.15 5.83 10.34
CA SER A 180 1.93 5.49 11.53
C SER A 180 3.44 5.62 11.28
N SER A 181 4.21 5.73 12.36
CA SER A 181 5.68 5.70 12.27
C SER A 181 6.22 4.40 11.65
N TYR A 182 5.53 3.29 11.83
CA TYR A 182 5.91 2.00 11.21
C TYR A 182 5.72 2.00 9.70
N GLN A 183 4.65 2.61 9.20
CA GLN A 183 4.45 2.76 7.75
C GLN A 183 5.51 3.68 7.15
N LEU A 184 5.81 4.80 7.81
CA LEU A 184 6.86 5.72 7.37
C LEU A 184 8.26 5.07 7.38
N ALA A 185 8.54 4.18 8.35
CA ALA A 185 9.81 3.47 8.41
C ALA A 185 10.07 2.54 7.21
N SER A 186 9.00 2.11 6.52
CA SER A 186 9.07 1.26 5.32
C SER A 186 8.79 2.03 4.03
N THR A 187 8.98 3.36 4.03
CA THR A 187 8.93 4.19 2.82
C THR A 187 10.34 4.51 2.31
N LYS A 188 10.49 4.69 1.00
CA LYS A 188 11.76 5.04 0.36
C LYS A 188 11.70 6.37 -0.40
N ASP A 189 10.77 6.47 -1.34
CA ASP A 189 10.68 7.59 -2.28
C ASP A 189 9.40 8.41 -2.08
N LEU A 190 8.65 8.12 -1.02
CA LEU A 190 7.42 8.81 -0.72
C LEU A 190 7.65 10.32 -0.51
N ALA A 191 7.01 11.12 -1.33
CA ALA A 191 7.03 12.58 -1.25
C ALA A 191 5.59 13.11 -1.37
N PRO A 192 4.84 13.20 -0.25
CA PRO A 192 3.49 13.74 -0.28
C PRO A 192 3.52 15.24 -0.60
N ASP A 193 2.43 15.75 -1.18
CA ASP A 193 2.33 17.19 -1.50
C ASP A 193 2.27 18.05 -0.24
N VAL A 194 1.72 17.48 0.85
CA VAL A 194 1.64 18.12 2.18
C VAL A 194 1.91 17.10 3.28
N ALA A 195 2.69 17.51 4.31
CA ALA A 195 2.98 16.69 5.49
C ALA A 195 3.03 17.53 6.77
#